data_a0f4d151e58d1f6dc0ab1db6ea66d0f1
#
_entry.id   a0f4d151e58d1f6dc0ab1db6ea66d0f1
#
_cell.length_a   1.000
_cell.length_b   1.000
_cell.length_c   1.000
_cell.angle_alpha   90.00
_cell.angle_beta   90.00
_cell.angle_gamma   90.00
#
_symmetry.space_group_name_H-M   'P 1'
#
loop_
_entity.id
_entity.type
_entity.pdbx_description
1 polymer ?
#
loop_
_entity_poly.entity_id
_entity_poly.type
_entity_poly.pdbx_seq_one_letter_code
_entity_poly.pdbx_strand_id
1 'polypeptide(L)'
;MNFHDWENELLNNPDRTFILDGLHNGFKLLLQSDSYANDNYSSAMCAEFKPEIDQLFLNELALGRISRVATKSKCIHPIGRVPKKGSGKSRLITDFSRSPGTSLNDYIKRDLESFRMNSIDTTVSMSTENCFYAIVDIESAWR
;
A
#
# COMPACT_ATOMS: atom_id res chain seq x y z
N MET A 1 -10.51 7.28 12.10
CA MET A 1 -10.42 8.74 11.85
C MET A 1 -11.16 9.02 10.57
N ASN A 2 -12.09 9.96 10.56
CA ASN A 2 -12.82 10.36 9.37
C ASN A 2 -12.10 11.53 8.66
N PHE A 3 -12.59 11.93 7.47
CA PHE A 3 -11.92 12.98 6.69
C PHE A 3 -11.90 14.33 7.43
N HIS A 4 -12.96 14.64 8.16
CA HIS A 4 -13.06 15.88 8.95
C HIS A 4 -12.03 15.94 10.09
N ASP A 5 -11.72 14.81 10.70
CA ASP A 5 -10.65 14.75 11.72
C ASP A 5 -9.29 15.09 11.09
N TRP A 6 -9.01 14.59 9.88
CA TRP A 6 -7.79 14.95 9.14
C TRP A 6 -7.71 16.43 8.79
N GLU A 7 -8.83 17.03 8.39
CA GLU A 7 -8.89 18.48 8.10
C GLU A 7 -8.47 19.32 9.30
N ASN A 8 -8.91 18.94 10.49
CA ASN A 8 -8.60 19.63 11.74
C ASN A 8 -7.16 19.38 12.20
N GLU A 9 -6.70 18.13 12.19
CA GLU A 9 -5.34 17.78 12.61
C GLU A 9 -4.26 18.41 11.73
N LEU A 10 -4.54 18.60 10.46
CA LEU A 10 -3.61 19.16 9.49
C LEU A 10 -3.69 20.69 9.33
N LEU A 11 -4.44 21.41 10.16
CA LEU A 11 -4.68 22.85 10.01
C LEU A 11 -3.40 23.66 9.79
N ASN A 12 -2.33 23.36 10.52
CA ASN A 12 -1.06 24.06 10.47
C ASN A 12 0.03 23.30 9.69
N ASN A 13 -0.33 22.21 8.99
CA ASN A 13 0.66 21.44 8.23
C ASN A 13 0.92 22.10 6.88
N PRO A 14 2.18 22.37 6.47
CA PRO A 14 2.49 22.97 5.18
C PRO A 14 2.02 22.14 3.99
N ASP A 15 1.96 20.82 4.15
CA ASP A 15 1.53 19.88 3.10
C ASP A 15 0.03 19.55 3.18
N ARG A 16 -0.75 20.29 3.98
CA ARG A 16 -2.17 20.04 4.24
C ARG A 16 -2.97 19.76 2.97
N THR A 17 -2.85 20.63 1.99
CA THR A 17 -3.61 20.52 0.73
C THR A 17 -3.26 19.25 -0.03
N PHE A 18 -1.97 18.93 -0.14
CA PHE A 18 -1.50 17.71 -0.79
C PHE A 18 -1.99 16.45 -0.08
N ILE A 19 -1.90 16.44 1.26
CA ILE A 19 -2.32 15.28 2.06
C ILE A 19 -3.83 15.08 1.96
N LEU A 20 -4.64 16.14 2.10
CA LEU A 20 -6.09 16.03 2.02
C LEU A 20 -6.57 15.64 0.62
N ASP A 21 -5.94 16.18 -0.43
CA ASP A 21 -6.23 15.75 -1.81
C ASP A 21 -5.90 14.27 -2.00
N GLY A 22 -4.74 13.84 -1.53
CA GLY A 22 -4.32 12.43 -1.59
C GLY A 22 -5.26 11.48 -0.82
N LEU A 23 -5.75 11.90 0.34
CA LEU A 23 -6.70 11.12 1.14
C LEU A 23 -8.09 11.05 0.48
N HIS A 24 -8.51 12.10 -0.21
CA HIS A 24 -9.83 12.17 -0.85
C HIS A 24 -9.85 11.52 -2.23
N ASN A 25 -8.85 11.81 -3.05
CA ASN A 25 -8.80 11.44 -4.47
C ASN A 25 -7.80 10.31 -4.78
N GLY A 26 -7.03 9.89 -3.78
CA GLY A 26 -5.89 8.98 -3.94
C GLY A 26 -4.61 9.71 -4.33
N PHE A 27 -3.48 9.23 -3.84
CA PHE A 27 -2.16 9.74 -4.22
C PHE A 27 -1.81 9.28 -5.63
N LYS A 28 -1.43 10.23 -6.49
CA LYS A 28 -1.03 9.94 -7.86
C LYS A 28 0.33 9.26 -7.89
N LEU A 29 0.41 8.11 -8.53
CA LEU A 29 1.68 7.50 -8.86
C LEU A 29 2.34 8.27 -10.01
N LEU A 30 3.61 8.64 -9.87
CA LEU A 30 4.39 9.27 -10.93
C LEU A 30 4.90 8.18 -11.89
N LEU A 31 4.07 7.82 -12.85
CA LEU A 31 4.42 6.82 -13.85
C LEU A 31 5.24 7.45 -15.01
N GLN A 32 6.09 6.63 -15.62
CA GLN A 32 6.87 7.02 -16.82
C GLN A 32 5.98 7.21 -18.04
N SER A 33 4.79 6.58 -18.02
CA SER A 33 3.81 6.67 -19.12
C SER A 33 2.39 6.62 -18.56
N ASP A 34 1.54 7.50 -19.04
CA ASP A 34 0.11 7.52 -18.74
C ASP A 34 -0.65 6.36 -19.41
N SER A 35 0.00 5.66 -20.34
CA SER A 35 -0.59 4.51 -21.05
C SER A 35 -0.28 3.17 -20.39
N TYR A 36 0.21 3.17 -19.14
CA TYR A 36 0.46 1.91 -18.42
C TYR A 36 -0.80 1.05 -18.39
N ALA A 37 -0.66 -0.18 -18.83
CA ALA A 37 -1.69 -1.21 -18.73
C ALA A 37 -1.02 -2.55 -18.38
N ASN A 38 -1.67 -3.34 -17.56
CA ASN A 38 -1.19 -4.67 -17.19
C ASN A 38 -2.39 -5.64 -17.15
N ASP A 39 -2.24 -6.78 -17.79
CA ASP A 39 -3.23 -7.83 -17.83
C ASP A 39 -2.62 -9.16 -17.34
N ASN A 40 -2.01 -9.12 -16.18
CA ASN A 40 -1.30 -10.27 -15.63
C ASN A 40 -2.15 -11.00 -14.58
N TYR A 41 -2.80 -12.07 -15.01
CA TYR A 41 -3.53 -12.99 -14.12
C TYR A 41 -2.65 -14.06 -13.48
N SER A 42 -1.36 -14.13 -13.85
CA SER A 42 -0.47 -15.11 -13.25
C SER A 42 -0.32 -14.80 -11.76
N SER A 43 -0.97 -15.58 -10.94
CA SER A 43 -0.78 -15.48 -9.50
C SER A 43 0.26 -16.51 -9.05
N ALA A 44 0.98 -16.18 -7.98
CA ALA A 44 1.76 -17.17 -7.24
C ALA A 44 0.86 -18.15 -6.48
N MET A 45 -0.44 -18.12 -6.76
CA MET A 45 -1.41 -19.00 -6.15
C MET A 45 -1.29 -20.38 -6.77
N CYS A 46 -0.78 -21.33 -6.04
CA CYS A 46 -1.06 -22.72 -6.36
C CYS A 46 -2.50 -23.06 -5.98
N ALA A 47 -3.07 -24.05 -6.64
CA ALA A 47 -4.43 -24.51 -6.39
C ALA A 47 -4.71 -24.83 -4.91
N GLU A 48 -3.68 -25.24 -4.19
CA GLU A 48 -3.71 -25.56 -2.77
C GLU A 48 -4.17 -24.37 -1.89
N PHE A 49 -3.75 -23.14 -2.20
CA PHE A 49 -4.07 -21.97 -1.40
C PHE A 49 -5.31 -21.19 -1.88
N LYS A 50 -5.89 -21.62 -2.98
CA LYS A 50 -7.05 -20.93 -3.55
C LYS A 50 -8.21 -20.77 -2.57
N PRO A 51 -8.63 -21.77 -1.80
CA PRO A 51 -9.72 -21.62 -0.84
C PRO A 51 -9.44 -20.58 0.24
N GLU A 52 -8.20 -20.53 0.74
CA GLU A 52 -7.80 -19.53 1.74
C GLU A 52 -7.83 -18.12 1.17
N ILE A 53 -7.36 -17.94 -0.05
CA ILE A 53 -7.35 -16.64 -0.74
C ILE A 53 -8.77 -16.18 -1.06
N ASP A 54 -9.62 -17.06 -1.53
CA ASP A 54 -11.04 -16.76 -1.76
C ASP A 54 -11.71 -16.29 -0.48
N GLN A 55 -11.40 -16.90 0.66
CA GLN A 55 -11.94 -16.48 1.96
C GLN A 55 -11.40 -15.11 2.38
N LEU A 56 -10.11 -14.83 2.13
CA LEU A 56 -9.53 -13.51 2.39
C LEU A 56 -10.23 -12.42 1.56
N PHE A 57 -10.49 -12.68 0.28
CA PHE A 57 -11.25 -11.77 -0.57
C PHE A 57 -12.68 -11.53 -0.08
N LEU A 58 -13.38 -12.59 0.32
CA LEU A 58 -14.73 -12.45 0.86
C LEU A 58 -14.75 -11.59 2.14
N ASN A 59 -13.75 -11.73 2.98
CA ASN A 59 -13.61 -10.91 4.19
C ASN A 59 -13.36 -9.42 3.84
N GLU A 60 -12.46 -9.13 2.89
CA GLU A 60 -12.18 -7.75 2.47
C GLU A 60 -13.42 -7.11 1.79
N LEU A 61 -14.17 -7.91 1.01
CA LEU A 61 -15.43 -7.48 0.39
C LEU A 61 -16.49 -7.16 1.46
N ALA A 62 -16.64 -8.03 2.46
CA ALA A 62 -17.58 -7.83 3.57
C ALA A 62 -17.25 -6.59 4.40
N LEU A 63 -15.97 -6.23 4.51
CA LEU A 63 -15.50 -5.02 5.19
C LEU A 63 -15.60 -3.76 4.31
N GLY A 64 -16.06 -3.88 3.06
CA GLY A 64 -16.17 -2.75 2.14
C GLY A 64 -14.82 -2.18 1.66
N ARG A 65 -13.72 -2.91 1.87
CA ARG A 65 -12.37 -2.46 1.47
C ARG A 65 -12.06 -2.70 -0.01
N ILE A 66 -12.78 -3.63 -0.61
CA ILE A 66 -12.75 -3.91 -2.05
C ILE A 66 -14.17 -3.97 -2.58
N SER A 67 -14.34 -3.79 -3.88
CA SER A 67 -15.62 -3.90 -4.54
C SER A 67 -15.53 -4.73 -5.81
N ARG A 68 -16.66 -5.31 -6.19
CA ARG A 68 -16.78 -5.98 -7.51
C ARG A 68 -16.97 -4.91 -8.58
N VAL A 69 -16.26 -5.06 -9.68
CA VAL A 69 -16.42 -4.20 -10.85
C VAL A 69 -17.11 -4.95 -11.97
N ALA A 70 -17.99 -4.26 -12.71
CA ALA A 70 -18.71 -4.84 -13.84
C ALA A 70 -17.86 -4.95 -15.11
N THR A 71 -16.84 -4.08 -15.23
CA THR A 71 -15.97 -4.01 -16.39
C THR A 71 -14.55 -4.38 -16.02
N LYS A 72 -13.84 -5.00 -16.96
CA LYS A 72 -12.42 -5.34 -16.78
C LYS A 72 -11.58 -4.07 -16.61
N SER A 73 -10.76 -4.04 -15.56
CA SER A 73 -9.80 -2.97 -15.36
C SER A 73 -8.70 -3.00 -16.44
N LYS A 74 -8.13 -1.82 -16.75
CA LYS A 74 -6.93 -1.72 -17.59
C LYS A 74 -5.68 -2.28 -16.89
N CYS A 75 -5.70 -2.29 -15.56
CA CYS A 75 -4.58 -2.75 -14.75
C CYS A 75 -5.04 -3.91 -13.87
N ILE A 76 -4.53 -5.09 -14.17
CA ILE A 76 -4.75 -6.32 -13.41
C ILE A 76 -3.38 -6.83 -12.98
N HIS A 77 -3.19 -6.96 -11.69
CA HIS A 77 -1.94 -7.41 -11.10
C HIS A 77 -2.09 -8.75 -10.43
N PRO A 78 -1.02 -9.57 -10.44
CA PRO A 78 -1.02 -10.83 -9.71
C PRO A 78 -1.23 -10.58 -8.21
N ILE A 79 -1.89 -11.52 -7.61
CA ILE A 79 -2.05 -11.56 -6.16
C ILE A 79 -1.28 -12.73 -5.59
N GLY A 80 -0.84 -12.58 -4.37
CA GLY A 80 -0.10 -13.59 -3.64
C GLY A 80 -0.55 -13.68 -2.19
N ARG A 81 -0.03 -14.70 -1.54
CA ARG A 81 -0.24 -14.98 -0.13
C ARG A 81 1.09 -14.96 0.60
N VAL A 82 1.15 -14.25 1.69
CA VAL A 82 2.31 -14.24 2.59
C VAL A 82 1.89 -14.72 3.98
N PRO A 83 2.51 -15.80 4.50
CA PRO A 83 2.26 -16.24 5.86
C PRO A 83 2.64 -15.15 6.87
N LYS A 84 1.78 -14.92 7.85
CA LYS A 84 2.08 -14.00 8.96
C LYS A 84 2.84 -14.78 10.02
N LYS A 85 4.09 -14.41 10.25
CA LYS A 85 4.98 -15.10 11.21
C LYS A 85 4.32 -15.24 12.59
N GLY A 86 4.33 -16.45 13.12
CA GLY A 86 3.86 -16.73 14.49
C GLY A 86 2.35 -16.75 14.72
N SER A 87 1.50 -16.57 13.69
CA SER A 87 0.05 -16.48 13.88
C SER A 87 -0.77 -17.55 13.17
N GLY A 88 -0.14 -18.39 12.32
CA GLY A 88 -0.85 -19.34 11.44
C GLY A 88 -1.77 -18.69 10.42
N LYS A 89 -1.84 -17.35 10.39
CA LYS A 89 -2.65 -16.56 9.46
C LYS A 89 -1.84 -16.15 8.24
N SER A 90 -2.52 -15.80 7.17
CA SER A 90 -1.91 -15.24 5.97
C SER A 90 -2.44 -13.84 5.68
N ARG A 91 -1.67 -13.08 4.94
CA ARG A 91 -2.10 -11.83 4.34
C ARG A 91 -2.09 -11.94 2.83
N LEU A 92 -3.08 -11.32 2.21
CA LEU A 92 -3.13 -11.14 0.77
C LEU A 92 -2.18 -10.00 0.39
N ILE A 93 -1.44 -10.18 -0.69
CA ILE A 93 -0.61 -9.13 -1.28
C ILE A 93 -0.93 -8.98 -2.76
N THR A 94 -0.79 -7.79 -3.29
CA THR A 94 -0.76 -7.51 -4.73
C THR A 94 0.70 -7.42 -5.16
N ASP A 95 1.08 -8.21 -6.17
CA ASP A 95 2.47 -8.27 -6.64
C ASP A 95 2.69 -7.26 -7.78
N PHE A 96 3.12 -6.07 -7.41
CA PHE A 96 3.45 -5.00 -8.36
C PHE A 96 4.84 -5.14 -9.02
N SER A 97 5.58 -6.19 -8.69
CA SER A 97 6.92 -6.45 -9.24
C SER A 97 6.94 -7.55 -10.30
N ARG A 98 5.86 -8.26 -10.49
CA ARG A 98 5.70 -9.30 -11.51
C ARG A 98 5.04 -8.71 -12.75
N SER A 99 5.43 -8.95 -13.93
CA SER A 99 6.58 -9.56 -14.52
C SER A 99 7.69 -8.50 -14.72
N PRO A 100 8.96 -8.82 -14.50
CA PRO A 100 10.04 -7.86 -14.67
C PRO A 100 10.04 -7.21 -16.06
N GLY A 101 10.26 -5.91 -16.10
CA GLY A 101 10.25 -5.09 -17.32
C GLY A 101 8.88 -4.58 -17.76
N THR A 102 7.78 -5.12 -17.18
CA THR A 102 6.39 -4.69 -17.49
C THR A 102 5.53 -4.54 -16.24
N SER A 103 6.12 -4.69 -15.08
CA SER A 103 5.42 -4.55 -13.79
C SER A 103 5.17 -3.08 -13.46
N LEU A 104 4.22 -2.79 -12.57
CA LEU A 104 3.96 -1.42 -12.14
C LEU A 104 5.22 -0.77 -11.57
N ASN A 105 6.00 -1.50 -10.78
CA ASN A 105 7.23 -0.99 -10.19
C ASN A 105 8.31 -0.60 -11.22
N ASP A 106 8.28 -1.19 -12.42
CA ASP A 106 9.20 -0.81 -13.51
C ASP A 106 8.81 0.53 -14.16
N TYR A 107 7.53 0.92 -14.04
CA TYR A 107 7.00 2.17 -14.60
C TYR A 107 7.02 3.35 -13.64
N ILE A 108 7.33 3.13 -12.36
CA ILE A 108 7.43 4.22 -11.38
C ILE A 108 8.72 5.01 -11.62
N LYS A 109 8.62 6.34 -11.66
CA LYS A 109 9.76 7.26 -11.74
C LYS A 109 10.51 7.32 -10.42
N ARG A 110 11.45 6.41 -10.22
CA ARG A 110 12.18 6.26 -8.96
C ARG A 110 12.93 7.50 -8.50
N ASP A 111 13.39 8.31 -9.43
CA ASP A 111 14.14 9.54 -9.12
C ASP A 111 13.30 10.60 -8.42
N LEU A 112 11.99 10.58 -8.65
CA LEU A 112 11.04 11.53 -8.06
C LEU A 112 10.35 10.99 -6.80
N GLU A 113 10.37 9.70 -6.61
CA GLU A 113 9.70 9.01 -5.49
C GLU A 113 10.69 8.35 -4.54
N SER A 114 11.96 8.76 -4.55
CA SER A 114 12.95 8.22 -3.63
C SER A 114 12.63 8.64 -2.20
N PHE A 115 12.12 7.72 -1.45
CA PHE A 115 11.85 7.86 -0.03
C PHE A 115 13.10 7.43 0.76
N ARG A 116 13.61 8.30 1.60
CA ARG A 116 14.70 7.98 2.52
C ARG A 116 14.15 7.80 3.92
N MET A 117 14.29 6.61 4.45
CA MET A 117 14.04 6.38 5.86
C MET A 117 15.15 7.02 6.69
N ASN A 118 14.79 7.61 7.83
CA ASN A 118 15.77 8.03 8.82
C ASN A 118 16.57 6.81 9.30
N SER A 119 17.89 6.96 9.39
CA SER A 119 18.74 5.94 9.94
C SER A 119 18.68 5.91 11.47
N ILE A 120 19.16 4.83 12.06
CA ILE A 120 19.35 4.76 13.52
C ILE A 120 20.26 5.89 13.99
N ASP A 121 21.31 6.23 13.21
CA ASP A 121 22.23 7.32 13.54
C ASP A 121 21.51 8.66 13.61
N THR A 122 20.55 8.92 12.69
CA THR A 122 19.71 10.13 12.76
C THR A 122 18.87 10.14 14.04
N THR A 123 18.25 9.01 14.39
CA THR A 123 17.46 8.90 15.62
C THR A 123 18.33 9.12 16.85
N VAL A 124 19.52 8.53 16.90
CA VAL A 124 20.48 8.71 18.00
C VAL A 124 20.94 10.17 18.10
N SER A 125 21.22 10.83 16.97
CA SER A 125 21.65 12.25 16.98
C SER A 125 20.56 13.20 17.45
N MET A 126 19.30 12.83 17.33
CA MET A 126 18.15 13.61 17.83
C MET A 126 17.81 13.29 19.29
N SER A 127 18.42 12.26 19.87
CA SER A 127 18.14 11.82 21.22
C SER A 127 18.94 12.62 22.22
N THR A 128 18.31 13.00 23.33
CA THR A 128 18.95 13.67 24.47
C THR A 128 18.83 12.80 25.70
N GLU A 129 19.59 13.11 26.72
CA GLU A 129 19.49 12.47 28.03
C GLU A 129 18.04 12.63 28.56
N ASN A 130 17.46 11.54 29.05
CA ASN A 130 16.08 11.47 29.56
C ASN A 130 14.97 11.72 28.50
N CYS A 131 15.23 11.53 27.22
CA CYS A 131 14.17 11.58 26.21
C CYS A 131 13.28 10.33 26.26
N PHE A 132 12.03 10.49 25.84
CA PHE A 132 11.07 9.40 25.70
C PHE A 132 10.95 9.01 24.23
N TYR A 133 10.76 7.72 23.99
CA TYR A 133 10.48 7.18 22.65
C TYR A 133 9.07 6.62 22.61
N ALA A 134 8.38 6.85 21.53
CA ALA A 134 7.10 6.22 21.23
C ALA A 134 7.21 5.43 19.91
N ILE A 135 6.60 4.26 19.87
CA ILE A 135 6.45 3.47 18.66
C ILE A 135 4.98 3.57 18.26
N VAL A 136 4.74 4.02 17.04
CA VAL A 136 3.41 4.06 16.44
C VAL A 136 3.42 3.11 15.24
N ASP A 137 2.53 2.13 15.25
CA ASP A 137 2.31 1.22 14.14
C ASP A 137 0.86 1.35 13.67
N ILE A 138 0.65 1.49 12.38
CA ILE A 138 -0.67 1.63 11.79
C ILE A 138 -1.14 0.25 11.34
N GLU A 139 -2.13 -0.29 12.01
CA GLU A 139 -2.71 -1.57 11.63
C GLU A 139 -3.30 -1.50 10.22
N SER A 140 -2.89 -2.42 9.36
CA SER A 140 -3.41 -2.53 7.99
C SER A 140 -3.18 -1.29 7.11
N ALA A 141 -2.10 -0.56 7.32
CA ALA A 141 -1.77 0.69 6.61
C ALA A 141 -1.75 0.57 5.06
N TRP A 142 -1.58 -0.64 4.54
CA TRP A 142 -1.44 -0.92 3.10
C TRP A 142 -2.67 -1.61 2.50
N ARG A 143 -3.84 -1.38 3.07
CA ARG A 143 -5.10 -1.97 2.59
C ARG A 143 -6.09 -0.91 2.15
#